data_cda08bdced25272a082b1b63e7c67fc9
#
_entry.id   cda08bdced25272a082b1b63e7c67fc9
#
_cell.length_a   1.000
_cell.length_b   1.000
_cell.length_c   1.000
_cell.angle_alpha   90.00
_cell.angle_beta   90.00
_cell.angle_gamma   90.00
#
_symmetry.space_group_name_H-M   'P 1'
#
loop_
_entity.id
_entity.type
_entity.pdbx_description
1 polymer ?
#
loop_
_entity_poly.entity_id
_entity_poly.type
_entity_poly.pdbx_seq_one_letter_code
_entity_poly.pdbx_strand_id
1 'polypeptide(L)'
;MDTQKLLLKKYTNRRLYDTEKSIYVTLDYVTNIIRQGRQIAVLDAKTGEDVTAAILTQIVLEEARKKNYLLPNPLLYLIIQYGETVLSEFFEKYLEHTIKNYL
;
A
#
# COMPACT_ATOMS: atom_id res chain seq x y z
N MET A 1 -24.52 -8.32 -1.26
CA MET A 1 -23.90 -7.36 -0.67
C MET A 1 -22.96 -6.60 -1.49
N ASP A 2 -23.14 -5.44 -1.50
CA ASP A 2 -22.37 -4.60 -2.34
C ASP A 2 -20.95 -4.49 -1.87
N THR A 3 -20.05 -4.80 -2.75
CA THR A 3 -18.64 -4.71 -2.41
C THR A 3 -17.96 -3.66 -3.24
N GLN A 4 -18.70 -2.63 -3.60
CA GLN A 4 -18.10 -1.54 -4.36
C GLN A 4 -16.89 -0.99 -3.64
N LYS A 5 -15.86 -0.71 -4.42
CA LYS A 5 -14.67 -0.10 -3.88
C LYS A 5 -14.95 1.32 -3.44
N LEU A 6 -14.35 1.72 -2.34
CA LEU A 6 -14.37 3.11 -1.93
C LEU A 6 -13.41 3.87 -2.83
N LEU A 7 -13.91 4.88 -3.52
CA LEU A 7 -13.06 5.71 -4.36
C LEU A 7 -12.46 6.83 -3.55
N LEU A 8 -11.14 6.89 -3.53
CA LEU A 8 -10.39 7.96 -2.89
C LEU A 8 -9.65 8.75 -3.97
N LYS A 9 -9.38 9.99 -3.68
CA LYS A 9 -8.53 10.82 -4.54
C LYS A 9 -7.31 11.27 -3.77
N LYS A 10 -6.15 11.20 -4.42
CA LYS A 10 -4.91 11.64 -3.83
C LYS A 10 -4.53 13.01 -4.37
N TYR A 11 -4.34 13.95 -3.46
CA TYR A 11 -3.95 15.31 -3.83
C TYR A 11 -2.45 15.52 -3.63
N THR A 12 -1.94 16.63 -4.16
CA THR A 12 -0.50 16.85 -4.22
C THR A 12 0.20 16.87 -2.87
N ASN A 13 -0.50 17.21 -1.81
CA ASN A 13 0.09 17.26 -0.46
C ASN A 13 -0.03 15.93 0.26
N ARG A 14 -0.11 14.83 -0.48
CA ARG A 14 -0.30 13.49 0.09
C ARG A 14 -1.61 13.36 0.85
N ARG A 15 -2.54 14.25 0.60
CA ARG A 15 -3.84 14.21 1.25
C ARG A 15 -4.75 13.28 0.48
N LEU A 16 -5.48 12.44 1.21
CA LEU A 16 -6.46 11.54 0.62
C LEU A 16 -7.84 12.09 0.88
N TYR A 17 -8.70 11.97 -0.10
CA TYR A 17 -10.06 12.48 -0.03
C TYR A 17 -11.04 11.35 -0.26
N ASP A 18 -11.94 11.16 0.72
CA ASP A 18 -13.00 10.15 0.62
C ASP A 18 -14.15 10.75 -0.16
N THR A 19 -14.38 10.23 -1.37
CA THR A 19 -15.40 10.80 -2.24
C THR A 19 -16.81 10.48 -1.79
N GLU A 20 -17.01 9.44 -0.98
CA GLU A 20 -18.33 9.12 -0.47
C GLU A 20 -18.76 10.05 0.64
N LYS A 21 -17.86 10.35 1.55
CA LYS A 21 -18.16 11.18 2.70
C LYS A 21 -17.75 12.63 2.51
N SER A 22 -17.05 12.91 1.43
CA SER A 22 -16.61 14.26 1.07
C SER A 22 -15.73 14.89 2.15
N ILE A 23 -14.79 14.11 2.67
CA ILE A 23 -13.86 14.57 3.69
C ILE A 23 -12.44 14.11 3.36
N TYR A 24 -11.46 14.86 3.85
CA TYR A 24 -10.09 14.41 3.81
C TYR A 24 -9.86 13.39 4.92
N VAL A 25 -9.06 12.38 4.63
CA VAL A 25 -8.85 11.28 5.56
C VAL A 25 -7.38 10.95 5.67
N THR A 26 -7.03 10.20 6.72
CA THR A 26 -5.65 9.77 6.97
C THR A 26 -5.43 8.36 6.45
N LEU A 27 -4.17 7.94 6.40
CA LEU A 27 -3.86 6.56 6.06
C LEU A 27 -4.46 5.59 7.08
N ASP A 28 -4.48 5.97 8.36
CA ASP A 28 -5.08 5.10 9.38
C ASP A 28 -6.56 4.89 9.13
N TYR A 29 -7.26 5.93 8.71
CA TYR A 29 -8.67 5.82 8.35
C TYR A 29 -8.85 4.79 7.24
N VAL A 30 -8.03 4.89 6.20
CA VAL A 30 -8.10 3.98 5.06
C VAL A 30 -7.75 2.56 5.49
N THR A 31 -6.73 2.42 6.32
CA THR A 31 -6.32 1.11 6.84
C THR A 31 -7.47 0.43 7.57
N ASN A 32 -8.20 1.18 8.39
CA ASN A 32 -9.33 0.63 9.13
C ASN A 32 -10.46 0.18 8.21
N ILE A 33 -10.73 0.92 7.15
CA ILE A 33 -11.74 0.54 6.17
C ILE A 33 -11.37 -0.79 5.51
N ILE A 34 -10.10 -0.94 5.15
CA ILE A 34 -9.62 -2.17 4.52
C ILE A 34 -9.72 -3.34 5.50
N ARG A 35 -9.37 -3.11 6.77
CA ARG A 35 -9.47 -4.16 7.78
C ARG A 35 -10.90 -4.64 8.00
N GLN A 36 -11.86 -3.79 7.71
CA GLN A 36 -13.27 -4.17 7.79
C GLN A 36 -13.73 -4.95 6.55
N GLY A 37 -12.83 -5.17 5.61
CA GLY A 37 -13.13 -6.00 4.44
C GLY A 37 -13.43 -5.24 3.17
N ARG A 38 -13.39 -3.93 3.21
CA ARG A 38 -13.70 -3.14 2.03
C ARG A 38 -12.45 -2.89 1.19
N GLN A 39 -12.61 -2.94 -0.12
CA GLN A 39 -11.55 -2.60 -1.04
C GLN A 39 -11.61 -1.12 -1.39
N ILE A 40 -10.48 -0.58 -1.84
CA ILE A 40 -10.39 0.83 -2.23
C ILE A 40 -9.83 0.95 -3.64
N ALA A 41 -10.08 2.09 -4.24
CA ALA A 41 -9.42 2.52 -5.46
C ALA A 41 -8.97 3.95 -5.23
N VAL A 42 -7.73 4.26 -5.56
CA VAL A 42 -7.17 5.60 -5.37
C VAL A 42 -6.72 6.16 -6.70
N LEU A 43 -7.26 7.30 -7.06
CA LEU A 43 -6.87 8.00 -8.28
C LEU A 43 -6.16 9.30 -7.92
N ASP A 44 -5.12 9.62 -8.67
CA ASP A 44 -4.47 10.92 -8.53
C ASP A 44 -5.47 11.99 -8.98
N ALA A 45 -5.70 12.98 -8.12
CA ALA A 45 -6.71 13.99 -8.40
C ALA A 45 -6.34 14.86 -9.60
N LYS A 46 -5.05 15.00 -9.87
CA LYS A 46 -4.58 15.87 -10.94
C LYS A 46 -4.50 15.15 -12.28
N THR A 47 -3.98 13.93 -12.28
CA THR A 47 -3.73 13.20 -13.53
C THR A 47 -4.78 12.15 -13.86
N GLY A 48 -5.53 11.70 -12.86
CA GLY A 48 -6.48 10.61 -13.02
C GLY A 48 -5.85 9.23 -13.00
N GLU A 49 -4.54 9.15 -12.82
CA GLU A 49 -3.85 7.86 -12.78
C GLU A 49 -4.25 7.05 -11.56
N ASP A 50 -4.33 5.74 -11.75
CA ASP A 50 -4.61 4.83 -10.65
C ASP A 50 -3.34 4.65 -9.81
N VAL A 51 -3.38 5.10 -8.57
CA VAL A 51 -2.25 5.00 -7.66
C VAL A 51 -2.56 4.10 -6.47
N THR A 52 -3.53 3.22 -6.63
CA THR A 52 -3.97 2.33 -5.55
C THR A 52 -2.83 1.50 -4.99
N ALA A 53 -2.04 0.85 -5.86
CA ALA A 53 -0.94 0.01 -5.39
C ALA A 53 0.09 0.81 -4.60
N ALA A 54 0.36 2.04 -5.01
CA ALA A 54 1.30 2.89 -4.28
C ALA A 54 0.79 3.21 -2.88
N ILE A 55 -0.49 3.49 -2.75
CA ILE A 55 -1.07 3.78 -1.44
C ILE A 55 -1.11 2.54 -0.56
N LEU A 56 -1.50 1.40 -1.13
CA LEU A 56 -1.50 0.14 -0.36
C LEU A 56 -0.09 -0.21 0.11
N THR A 57 0.92 -0.02 -0.75
CA THR A 57 2.31 -0.25 -0.37
C THR A 57 2.72 0.67 0.77
N GLN A 58 2.33 1.93 0.71
CA GLN A 58 2.63 2.89 1.76
C GLN A 58 2.02 2.46 3.09
N ILE A 59 0.79 1.95 3.06
CA ILE A 59 0.13 1.44 4.27
C ILE A 59 0.91 0.27 4.86
N VAL A 60 1.30 -0.69 4.01
CA VAL A 60 2.05 -1.85 4.47
C VAL A 60 3.37 -1.44 5.12
N LEU A 61 4.11 -0.53 4.48
CA LEU A 61 5.38 -0.06 5.01
C LEU A 61 5.19 0.68 6.33
N GLU A 62 4.14 1.48 6.43
CA GLU A 62 3.88 2.22 7.66
C GLU A 62 3.51 1.28 8.80
N GLU A 63 2.71 0.25 8.53
CA GLU A 63 2.36 -0.73 9.54
C GLU A 63 3.58 -1.52 10.00
N ALA A 64 4.44 -1.89 9.07
CA ALA A 64 5.69 -2.59 9.41
C ALA A 64 6.57 -1.71 10.29
N ARG A 65 6.66 -0.42 9.97
CA ARG A 65 7.47 0.53 10.75
C ARG A 65 6.94 0.64 12.17
N LYS A 66 5.64 0.73 12.33
CA LYS A 66 5.02 0.86 13.65
C LYS A 66 5.30 -0.36 14.52
N LYS A 67 5.44 -1.52 13.91
CA LYS A 67 5.68 -2.76 14.63
C LYS A 67 7.15 -3.13 14.71
N ASN A 68 8.04 -2.28 14.22
CA ASN A 68 9.48 -2.54 14.18
C ASN A 68 9.84 -3.79 13.39
N TYR A 69 9.09 -4.08 12.34
CA TYR A 69 9.42 -5.17 11.44
C TYR A 69 10.46 -4.67 10.46
N LEU A 70 11.71 -4.79 10.82
CA LEU A 70 12.81 -4.30 10.00
C LEU A 70 13.52 -5.45 9.31
N LEU A 71 14.04 -5.17 8.12
CA LEU A 71 14.86 -6.15 7.41
C LEU A 71 16.27 -6.16 7.99
N PRO A 72 16.93 -7.32 7.96
CA PRO A 72 18.33 -7.38 8.46
C PRO A 72 19.24 -6.48 7.64
N ASN A 73 20.23 -5.91 8.31
CA ASN A 73 21.19 -5.02 7.64
C ASN A 73 21.85 -5.64 6.42
N PRO A 74 22.34 -6.91 6.49
CA PRO A 74 22.97 -7.50 5.29
C PRO A 74 22.04 -7.51 4.08
N LEU A 75 20.75 -7.79 4.29
CA LEU A 75 19.80 -7.78 3.18
C LEU A 75 19.60 -6.37 2.65
N LEU A 76 19.51 -5.39 3.53
CA LEU A 76 19.34 -3.99 3.12
C LEU A 76 20.52 -3.52 2.26
N TYR A 77 21.74 -3.87 2.67
CA TYR A 77 22.92 -3.54 1.88
C TYR A 77 22.88 -4.18 0.49
N LEU A 78 22.47 -5.43 0.42
CA LEU A 78 22.38 -6.12 -0.87
C LEU A 78 21.34 -5.45 -1.78
N ILE A 79 20.19 -5.09 -1.24
CA ILE A 79 19.15 -4.43 -2.01
C ILE A 79 19.66 -3.10 -2.57
N ILE A 80 20.32 -2.32 -1.74
CA ILE A 80 20.84 -1.02 -2.17
C ILE A 80 21.95 -1.19 -3.20
N GLN A 81 22.84 -2.12 -2.97
CA GLN A 81 24.01 -2.32 -3.82
C GLN A 81 23.66 -2.90 -5.19
N TYR A 82 22.77 -3.87 -5.23
CA TYR A 82 22.43 -4.56 -6.47
C TYR A 82 21.07 -4.15 -7.03
N GLY A 83 20.38 -3.30 -6.33
CA GLY A 83 19.19 -2.64 -6.85
C GLY A 83 18.08 -3.56 -7.31
N GLU A 84 17.69 -3.39 -8.56
CA GLU A 84 16.52 -4.06 -9.11
C GLU A 84 16.56 -5.57 -9.03
N THR A 85 17.72 -6.16 -9.30
CA THR A 85 17.80 -7.62 -9.39
C THR A 85 17.46 -8.31 -8.08
N VAL A 86 18.11 -7.86 -7.00
CA VAL A 86 17.89 -8.47 -5.70
C VAL A 86 16.48 -8.18 -5.22
N LEU A 87 16.02 -6.95 -5.42
CA LEU A 87 14.70 -6.53 -4.99
C LEU A 87 13.60 -7.32 -5.71
N SER A 88 13.75 -7.47 -7.03
CA SER A 88 12.80 -8.24 -7.83
C SER A 88 12.72 -9.69 -7.38
N GLU A 89 13.87 -10.33 -7.22
CA GLU A 89 13.91 -11.73 -6.78
C GLU A 89 13.27 -11.90 -5.41
N PHE A 90 13.60 -10.98 -4.50
CA PHE A 90 13.06 -11.05 -3.16
C PHE A 90 11.53 -10.96 -3.19
N PHE A 91 10.99 -9.98 -3.90
CA PHE A 91 9.56 -9.80 -3.93
C PHE A 91 8.85 -10.92 -4.67
N GLU A 92 9.41 -11.40 -5.78
CA GLU A 92 8.78 -12.49 -6.51
C GLU A 92 8.65 -13.74 -5.65
N LYS A 93 9.73 -14.15 -5.02
CA LYS A 93 9.74 -15.37 -4.21
C LYS A 93 8.93 -15.20 -2.93
N TYR A 94 9.05 -14.05 -2.30
CA TYR A 94 8.33 -13.80 -1.07
C TYR A 94 6.84 -13.73 -1.31
N LEU A 95 6.43 -13.00 -2.33
CA LEU A 95 5.01 -12.85 -2.65
C LEU A 95 4.39 -14.18 -3.02
N GLU A 96 5.06 -14.93 -3.88
CA GLU A 96 4.56 -16.24 -4.28
C GLU A 96 4.32 -17.14 -3.09
N HIS A 97 5.29 -17.18 -2.19
CA HIS A 97 5.19 -18.01 -1.00
C HIS A 97 4.08 -17.53 -0.06
N THR A 98 4.00 -16.23 0.14
CA THR A 98 3.01 -15.64 1.05
C THR A 98 1.59 -15.83 0.52
N ILE A 99 1.39 -15.62 -0.76
CA ILE A 99 0.07 -15.78 -1.36
C ILE A 99 -0.40 -17.22 -1.23
N LYS A 100 0.49 -18.18 -1.46
CA LYS A 100 0.15 -19.59 -1.32
C LYS A 100 -0.34 -19.93 0.08
N ASN A 101 0.25 -19.29 1.09
CA ASN A 101 -0.10 -19.57 2.48
C ASN A 101 -1.47 -19.02 2.87
N TYR A 102 -1.97 -18.01 2.18
CA TYR A 102 -3.20 -17.35 2.55
C TYR A 102 -4.35 -17.55 1.55
N LEU A 103 -4.06 -18.16 0.44
CA LEU A 103 -5.08 -18.53 -0.53
C LEU A 103 -5.22 -20.02 -0.64
#